data_b23d357a16878cdf145c26479f4d87fe
#
_entry.id   b23d357a16878cdf145c26479f4d87fe
#
_cell.length_a   1.000
_cell.length_b   1.000
_cell.length_c   1.000
_cell.angle_alpha   90.00
_cell.angle_beta   90.00
_cell.angle_gamma   90.00
#
_symmetry.space_group_name_H-M   'P 1'
#
loop_
_entity.id
_entity.type
_entity.pdbx_description
1 polymer ?
#
loop_
_entity_poly.entity_id
_entity_poly.type
_entity_poly.pdbx_seq_one_letter_code
_entity_poly.pdbx_strand_id
1 'polypeptide(L)'
;VPASARLQRINSFADVAACLRNMRSDVAWIATGVCFGAYESARDYVAKRSQFGKPLGSFQLVQEKLAHMLSNATASLAMVVRLTQQQEAGIYRDENSAMAKTFTARMLRETAALAREVCGGNGILLENSVARHHADAEAIYSYEGTHEINSLIIGRAITGVSAFR
;
A
#
# COMPACT_ATOMS: atom_id res chain seq x y z
N VAL A 1 21.53 -23.64 -4.09
CA VAL A 1 20.36 -24.06 -4.88
C VAL A 1 20.89 -24.91 -6.03
N PRO A 2 20.39 -26.15 -6.28
CA PRO A 2 20.86 -26.99 -7.38
C PRO A 2 20.47 -26.39 -8.74
N ALA A 3 21.29 -26.64 -9.77
CA ALA A 3 21.09 -26.13 -11.12
C ALA A 3 19.72 -26.55 -11.73
N SER A 4 19.20 -27.71 -11.29
CA SER A 4 17.88 -28.19 -11.70
C SER A 4 16.71 -27.33 -11.23
N ALA A 5 16.91 -26.45 -10.23
CA ALA A 5 15.90 -25.53 -9.74
C ALA A 5 15.86 -24.21 -10.55
N ARG A 6 16.69 -24.08 -11.58
CA ARG A 6 16.66 -22.91 -12.46
C ARG A 6 15.34 -22.87 -13.24
N LEU A 7 14.70 -21.71 -13.24
CA LEU A 7 13.51 -21.46 -14.07
C LEU A 7 13.92 -21.41 -15.55
N GLN A 8 13.44 -22.38 -16.33
CA GLN A 8 13.88 -22.60 -17.72
C GLN A 8 13.58 -21.41 -18.66
N ARG A 9 12.55 -20.62 -18.35
CA ARG A 9 12.10 -19.50 -19.18
C ARG A 9 12.69 -18.15 -18.75
N ILE A 10 13.48 -18.11 -17.66
CA ILE A 10 14.13 -16.90 -17.17
C ILE A 10 15.61 -16.95 -17.56
N ASN A 11 15.98 -16.13 -18.53
CA ASN A 11 17.34 -16.08 -19.07
C ASN A 11 18.09 -14.80 -18.72
N SER A 12 17.35 -13.75 -18.31
CA SER A 12 17.89 -12.44 -17.99
C SER A 12 17.08 -11.75 -16.91
N PHE A 13 17.62 -10.67 -16.34
CA PHE A 13 16.86 -9.82 -15.43
C PHE A 13 15.66 -9.12 -16.11
N ALA A 14 15.71 -8.94 -17.43
CA ALA A 14 14.58 -8.37 -18.15
C ALA A 14 13.32 -9.26 -18.08
N ASP A 15 13.50 -10.59 -18.07
CA ASP A 15 12.39 -11.53 -17.91
C ASP A 15 11.78 -11.44 -16.50
N VAL A 16 12.63 -11.27 -15.47
CA VAL A 16 12.20 -11.02 -14.09
C VAL A 16 11.46 -9.68 -13.99
N ALA A 17 11.97 -8.64 -14.63
CA ALA A 17 11.35 -7.31 -14.62
C ALA A 17 9.94 -7.33 -15.25
N ALA A 18 9.74 -8.11 -16.32
CA ALA A 18 8.42 -8.29 -16.93
C ALA A 18 7.42 -8.97 -15.96
N CYS A 19 7.88 -9.97 -15.18
CA CYS A 19 7.08 -10.58 -14.13
C CYS A 19 6.73 -9.58 -13.02
N LEU A 20 7.74 -8.86 -12.51
CA LEU A 20 7.58 -7.86 -11.45
C LEU A 20 6.61 -6.72 -11.84
N ARG A 21 6.49 -6.40 -13.13
CA ARG A 21 5.51 -5.40 -13.61
C ARG A 21 4.08 -5.75 -13.22
N ASN A 22 3.68 -6.99 -13.45
CA ASN A 22 2.35 -7.47 -13.10
C ASN A 22 2.19 -7.59 -11.58
N MET A 23 3.16 -8.17 -10.89
CA MET A 23 3.14 -8.33 -9.43
C MET A 23 3.05 -6.99 -8.68
N ARG A 24 3.66 -5.91 -9.20
CA ARG A 24 3.49 -4.57 -8.61
C ARG A 24 2.05 -4.07 -8.67
N SER A 25 1.31 -4.39 -9.73
CA SER A 25 -0.11 -4.07 -9.82
C SER A 25 -0.92 -4.80 -8.75
N ASP A 26 -0.65 -6.09 -8.56
CA ASP A 26 -1.31 -6.90 -7.55
C ASP A 26 -1.02 -6.36 -6.14
N VAL A 27 0.24 -6.00 -5.87
CA VAL A 27 0.62 -5.39 -4.59
C VAL A 27 -0.06 -4.05 -4.36
N ALA A 28 -0.28 -3.24 -5.40
CA ALA A 28 -1.02 -1.99 -5.27
C ALA A 28 -2.49 -2.24 -4.86
N TRP A 29 -3.12 -3.29 -5.39
CA TRP A 29 -4.45 -3.72 -4.96
C TRP A 29 -4.46 -4.23 -3.51
N ILE A 30 -3.48 -5.06 -3.13
CA ILE A 30 -3.33 -5.56 -1.76
C ILE A 30 -3.16 -4.38 -0.80
N ALA A 31 -2.27 -3.43 -1.10
CA ALA A 31 -2.06 -2.22 -0.30
C ALA A 31 -3.35 -1.42 -0.10
N THR A 32 -4.15 -1.29 -1.17
CA THR A 32 -5.45 -0.59 -1.12
C THR A 32 -6.42 -1.33 -0.19
N GLY A 33 -6.53 -2.65 -0.31
CA GLY A 33 -7.40 -3.46 0.56
C GLY A 33 -7.01 -3.38 2.03
N VAL A 34 -5.72 -3.47 2.35
CA VAL A 34 -5.20 -3.34 3.73
C VAL A 34 -5.41 -1.91 4.25
N CYS A 35 -5.32 -0.89 3.38
CA CYS A 35 -5.60 0.51 3.75
C CYS A 35 -7.06 0.68 4.21
N PHE A 36 -8.03 0.12 3.47
CA PHE A 36 -9.43 0.08 3.91
C PHE A 36 -9.61 -0.71 5.21
N GLY A 37 -8.97 -1.88 5.33
CA GLY A 37 -9.04 -2.69 6.55
C GLY A 37 -8.51 -1.95 7.78
N ALA A 38 -7.44 -1.19 7.67
CA ALA A 38 -6.91 -0.36 8.75
C ALA A 38 -7.88 0.75 9.14
N TYR A 39 -8.45 1.46 8.15
CA TYR A 39 -9.47 2.48 8.36
C TYR A 39 -10.72 1.90 9.06
N GLU A 40 -11.27 0.80 8.55
CA GLU A 40 -12.48 0.19 9.12
C GLU A 40 -12.26 -0.30 10.55
N SER A 41 -11.13 -0.93 10.81
CA SER A 41 -10.76 -1.38 12.16
C SER A 41 -10.67 -0.21 13.15
N ALA A 42 -10.07 0.90 12.73
CA ALA A 42 -9.98 2.12 13.54
C ALA A 42 -11.36 2.76 13.76
N ARG A 43 -12.16 2.89 12.71
CA ARG A 43 -13.54 3.42 12.76
C ARG A 43 -14.39 2.64 13.75
N ASP A 44 -14.36 1.32 13.67
CA ASP A 44 -15.17 0.45 14.51
C ASP A 44 -14.70 0.47 15.98
N TYR A 45 -13.40 0.63 16.19
CA TYR A 45 -12.84 0.80 17.54
C TYR A 45 -13.31 2.10 18.18
N VAL A 46 -13.15 3.24 17.50
CA VAL A 46 -13.49 4.56 18.09
C VAL A 46 -15.00 4.77 18.25
N ALA A 47 -15.82 4.02 17.50
CA ALA A 47 -17.27 4.00 17.67
C ALA A 47 -17.70 3.33 18.98
N LYS A 48 -16.97 2.30 19.43
CA LYS A 48 -17.27 1.51 20.63
C LYS A 48 -16.55 2.00 21.89
N ARG A 49 -15.32 2.44 21.75
CA ARG A 49 -14.48 2.88 22.88
C ARG A 49 -14.92 4.24 23.37
N SER A 50 -15.27 4.31 24.65
CA SER A 50 -15.63 5.57 25.33
C SER A 50 -14.56 6.00 26.31
N GLN A 51 -14.25 7.28 26.34
CA GLN A 51 -13.45 7.99 27.34
C GLN A 51 -13.99 9.42 27.51
N PHE A 52 -13.76 10.02 28.66
CA PHE A 52 -14.26 11.36 28.99
C PHE A 52 -15.77 11.49 28.80
N GLY A 53 -16.52 10.43 29.12
CA GLY A 53 -17.97 10.39 29.11
C GLY A 53 -18.63 10.23 27.72
N LYS A 54 -17.87 9.99 26.64
CA LYS A 54 -18.40 9.84 25.29
C LYS A 54 -17.53 8.94 24.39
N PRO A 55 -18.07 8.40 23.28
CA PRO A 55 -17.28 7.63 22.32
C PRO A 55 -16.12 8.43 21.75
N LEU A 56 -14.97 7.77 21.51
CA LEU A 56 -13.79 8.42 20.94
C LEU A 56 -14.06 9.07 19.56
N GLY A 57 -14.93 8.48 18.74
CA GLY A 57 -15.34 9.02 17.46
C GLY A 57 -16.07 10.37 17.51
N SER A 58 -16.46 10.85 18.70
CA SER A 58 -17.07 12.17 18.89
C SER A 58 -16.05 13.31 19.12
N PHE A 59 -14.75 13.02 19.13
CA PHE A 59 -13.70 14.02 19.27
C PHE A 59 -13.21 14.52 17.91
N GLN A 60 -13.06 15.83 17.75
CA GLN A 60 -12.67 16.47 16.49
C GLN A 60 -11.36 15.93 15.90
N LEU A 61 -10.31 15.77 16.73
CA LEU A 61 -9.02 15.26 16.27
C LEU A 61 -9.07 13.77 15.87
N VAL A 62 -10.03 13.01 16.42
CA VAL A 62 -10.26 11.63 15.99
C VAL A 62 -10.99 11.62 14.64
N GLN A 63 -12.01 12.46 14.47
CA GLN A 63 -12.74 12.59 13.20
C GLN A 63 -11.85 13.07 12.05
N GLU A 64 -10.94 14.01 12.33
CA GLU A 64 -9.95 14.48 11.36
C GLU A 64 -9.09 13.31 10.86
N LYS A 65 -8.56 12.48 11.76
CA LYS A 65 -7.77 11.30 11.40
C LYS A 65 -8.57 10.27 10.60
N LEU A 66 -9.82 10.02 10.97
CA LEU A 66 -10.72 9.14 10.20
C LEU A 66 -10.98 9.66 8.79
N ALA A 67 -11.19 10.96 8.63
CA ALA A 67 -11.38 11.59 7.33
C ALA A 67 -10.12 11.46 6.46
N HIS A 68 -8.94 11.66 7.05
CA HIS A 68 -7.66 11.49 6.37
C HIS A 68 -7.44 10.03 5.91
N MET A 69 -7.68 9.05 6.80
CA MET A 69 -7.57 7.62 6.47
C MET A 69 -8.51 7.23 5.32
N LEU A 70 -9.77 7.68 5.35
CA LEU A 70 -10.73 7.42 4.28
C LEU A 70 -10.31 8.06 2.95
N SER A 71 -9.76 9.27 2.99
CA SER A 71 -9.25 9.97 1.80
C SER A 71 -8.09 9.20 1.18
N ASN A 72 -7.14 8.70 1.98
CA ASN A 72 -6.02 7.89 1.53
C ASN A 72 -6.51 6.57 0.87
N ALA A 73 -7.45 5.88 1.49
CA ALA A 73 -8.03 4.64 0.96
C ALA A 73 -8.77 4.88 -0.36
N THR A 74 -9.58 5.96 -0.43
CA THR A 74 -10.34 6.32 -1.64
C THR A 74 -9.42 6.70 -2.80
N ALA A 75 -8.39 7.51 -2.54
CA ALA A 75 -7.40 7.89 -3.54
C ALA A 75 -6.61 6.66 -4.05
N SER A 76 -6.26 5.74 -3.15
CA SER A 76 -5.63 4.47 -3.50
C SER A 76 -6.51 3.63 -4.41
N LEU A 77 -7.80 3.51 -4.10
CA LEU A 77 -8.77 2.79 -4.93
C LEU A 77 -8.88 3.40 -6.33
N ALA A 78 -9.00 4.72 -6.43
CA ALA A 78 -9.05 5.41 -7.73
C ALA A 78 -7.78 5.14 -8.57
N MET A 79 -6.61 5.11 -7.94
CA MET A 79 -5.33 4.83 -8.59
C MET A 79 -5.30 3.41 -9.17
N VAL A 80 -5.67 2.39 -8.38
CA VAL A 80 -5.60 0.99 -8.84
C VAL A 80 -6.68 0.67 -9.88
N VAL A 81 -7.88 1.25 -9.75
CA VAL A 81 -8.93 1.14 -10.78
C VAL A 81 -8.43 1.74 -12.10
N ARG A 82 -7.80 2.92 -12.08
CA ARG A 82 -7.23 3.52 -13.29
C ARG A 82 -6.13 2.66 -13.90
N LEU A 83 -5.26 2.06 -13.07
CA LEU A 83 -4.23 1.14 -13.53
C LEU A 83 -4.85 -0.09 -14.22
N THR A 84 -5.87 -0.69 -13.62
CA THR A 84 -6.57 -1.85 -14.21
C THR A 84 -7.21 -1.50 -15.57
N GLN A 85 -7.89 -0.35 -15.67
CA GLN A 85 -8.45 0.13 -16.93
C GLN A 85 -7.39 0.28 -18.05
N GLN A 86 -6.19 0.75 -17.69
CA GLN A 86 -5.08 0.83 -18.64
C GLN A 86 -4.62 -0.56 -19.08
N GLN A 87 -4.50 -1.50 -18.16
CA GLN A 87 -4.11 -2.88 -18.46
C GLN A 87 -5.15 -3.60 -19.32
N GLU A 88 -6.44 -3.42 -19.05
CA GLU A 88 -7.54 -3.94 -19.88
C GLU A 88 -7.51 -3.34 -21.31
N ALA A 89 -7.06 -2.12 -21.47
CA ALA A 89 -6.82 -1.47 -22.76
C ALA A 89 -5.48 -1.90 -23.42
N GLY A 90 -4.78 -2.88 -22.87
CA GLY A 90 -3.49 -3.37 -23.40
C GLY A 90 -2.29 -2.48 -23.07
N ILE A 91 -2.43 -1.49 -22.19
CA ILE A 91 -1.36 -0.56 -21.82
C ILE A 91 -0.63 -1.09 -20.59
N TYR A 92 0.46 -1.80 -20.83
CA TYR A 92 1.34 -2.37 -19.80
C TYR A 92 2.66 -1.59 -19.74
N ARG A 93 2.78 -0.65 -18.82
CA ARG A 93 4.00 0.15 -18.62
C ARG A 93 4.54 -0.03 -17.20
N ASP A 94 5.86 -0.17 -17.07
CA ASP A 94 6.54 -0.36 -15.78
C ASP A 94 6.28 0.82 -14.83
N GLU A 95 6.33 2.04 -15.37
CA GLU A 95 6.12 3.26 -14.58
C GLU A 95 4.70 3.36 -14.01
N ASN A 96 3.68 2.85 -14.70
CA ASN A 96 2.30 2.89 -14.23
C ASN A 96 2.12 1.99 -13.00
N SER A 97 2.60 0.74 -13.05
CA SER A 97 2.54 -0.19 -11.93
C SER A 97 3.44 0.24 -10.76
N ALA A 98 4.63 0.78 -11.07
CA ALA A 98 5.54 1.33 -10.05
C ALA A 98 4.92 2.53 -9.33
N MET A 99 4.28 3.45 -10.07
CA MET A 99 3.59 4.62 -9.50
C MET A 99 2.43 4.21 -8.60
N ALA A 100 1.60 3.27 -9.05
CA ALA A 100 0.48 2.77 -8.25
C ALA A 100 0.98 2.10 -6.96
N LYS A 101 1.97 1.20 -7.04
CA LYS A 101 2.57 0.54 -5.86
C LYS A 101 3.17 1.55 -4.89
N THR A 102 3.93 2.51 -5.39
CA THR A 102 4.58 3.53 -4.57
C THR A 102 3.56 4.41 -3.84
N PHE A 103 2.51 4.84 -4.55
CA PHE A 103 1.46 5.66 -3.97
C PHE A 103 0.66 4.90 -2.92
N THR A 104 0.10 3.74 -3.28
CA THR A 104 -0.79 2.98 -2.39
C THR A 104 -0.07 2.46 -1.14
N ALA A 105 1.19 2.01 -1.27
CA ALA A 105 1.98 1.57 -0.12
C ALA A 105 2.29 2.72 0.86
N ARG A 106 2.53 3.93 0.36
CA ARG A 106 2.71 5.13 1.19
C ARG A 106 1.41 5.50 1.92
N MET A 107 0.28 5.52 1.20
CA MET A 107 -1.03 5.82 1.78
C MET A 107 -1.42 4.78 2.84
N LEU A 108 -1.10 3.51 2.59
CA LEU A 108 -1.30 2.44 3.56
C LEU A 108 -0.48 2.67 4.85
N ARG A 109 0.82 2.98 4.74
CA ARG A 109 1.65 3.25 5.93
C ARG A 109 1.10 4.39 6.77
N GLU A 110 0.73 5.48 6.13
CA GLU A 110 0.14 6.64 6.80
C GLU A 110 -1.18 6.28 7.47
N THR A 111 -2.06 5.59 6.77
CA THR A 111 -3.36 5.13 7.30
C THR A 111 -3.19 4.18 8.49
N ALA A 112 -2.28 3.20 8.38
CA ALA A 112 -2.00 2.26 9.46
C ALA A 112 -1.41 2.94 10.70
N ALA A 113 -0.56 3.95 10.51
CA ALA A 113 -0.03 4.77 11.61
C ALA A 113 -1.12 5.57 12.32
N LEU A 114 -2.01 6.24 11.56
CA LEU A 114 -3.16 6.97 12.11
C LEU A 114 -4.14 6.03 12.83
N ALA A 115 -4.41 4.86 12.25
CA ALA A 115 -5.28 3.84 12.85
C ALA A 115 -4.72 3.36 14.20
N ARG A 116 -3.41 3.07 14.26
CA ARG A 116 -2.73 2.71 15.50
C ARG A 116 -2.83 3.84 16.52
N GLU A 117 -2.65 5.08 16.09
CA GLU A 117 -2.68 6.26 16.97
C GLU A 117 -4.06 6.45 17.62
N VAL A 118 -5.16 6.38 16.87
CA VAL A 118 -6.52 6.56 17.42
C VAL A 118 -6.95 5.42 18.34
N CYS A 119 -6.34 4.25 18.20
CA CYS A 119 -6.56 3.12 19.11
C CYS A 119 -5.73 3.22 20.42
N GLY A 120 -4.79 4.18 20.51
CA GLY A 120 -3.94 4.36 21.68
C GLY A 120 -3.13 3.09 22.01
N GLY A 121 -3.03 2.74 23.29
CA GLY A 121 -2.33 1.53 23.74
C GLY A 121 -2.89 0.22 23.17
N ASN A 122 -4.20 0.17 22.87
CA ASN A 122 -4.80 -1.00 22.22
C ASN A 122 -4.37 -1.18 20.76
N GLY A 123 -3.85 -0.15 20.11
CA GLY A 123 -3.39 -0.20 18.72
C GLY A 123 -2.11 -1.01 18.51
N ILE A 124 -1.43 -1.47 19.57
CA ILE A 124 -0.26 -2.36 19.48
C ILE A 124 -0.55 -3.80 19.93
N LEU A 125 -1.77 -4.08 20.37
CA LEU A 125 -2.18 -5.42 20.79
C LEU A 125 -2.65 -6.24 19.57
N LEU A 126 -2.18 -7.48 19.45
CA LEU A 126 -2.51 -8.33 18.30
C LEU A 126 -3.97 -8.78 18.25
N GLU A 127 -4.70 -8.69 19.38
CA GLU A 127 -6.15 -8.88 19.41
C GLU A 127 -6.90 -7.81 18.59
N ASN A 128 -6.27 -6.66 18.41
CA ASN A 128 -6.78 -5.60 17.53
C ASN A 128 -6.14 -5.71 16.14
N SER A 129 -6.97 -5.80 15.10
CA SER A 129 -6.50 -5.94 13.71
C SER A 129 -5.55 -4.81 13.27
N VAL A 130 -5.65 -3.63 13.89
CA VAL A 130 -4.81 -2.47 13.60
C VAL A 130 -3.32 -2.78 13.75
N ALA A 131 -2.90 -3.54 14.78
CA ALA A 131 -1.51 -3.93 14.98
C ALA A 131 -0.98 -4.79 13.82
N ARG A 132 -1.81 -5.70 13.30
CA ARG A 132 -1.49 -6.53 12.14
C ARG A 132 -1.38 -5.69 10.87
N HIS A 133 -2.35 -4.82 10.60
CA HIS A 133 -2.30 -3.92 9.45
C HIS A 133 -1.06 -3.02 9.47
N HIS A 134 -0.60 -2.60 10.65
CA HIS A 134 0.62 -1.80 10.78
C HIS A 134 1.88 -2.61 10.41
N ALA A 135 1.98 -3.86 10.85
CA ALA A 135 3.09 -4.75 10.46
C ALA A 135 3.05 -5.08 8.95
N ASP A 136 1.87 -5.39 8.42
CA ASP A 136 1.67 -5.68 6.99
C ASP A 136 2.02 -4.48 6.11
N ALA A 137 1.72 -3.24 6.56
CA ALA A 137 2.05 -2.02 5.85
C ALA A 137 3.56 -1.87 5.62
N GLU A 138 4.39 -2.21 6.60
CA GLU A 138 5.86 -2.15 6.47
C GLU A 138 6.38 -3.23 5.51
N ALA A 139 5.80 -4.43 5.53
CA ALA A 139 6.15 -5.48 4.58
C ALA A 139 5.77 -5.07 3.15
N ILE A 140 4.53 -4.61 2.93
CA ILE A 140 4.01 -4.17 1.63
C ILE A 140 4.82 -2.99 1.07
N TYR A 141 5.24 -2.06 1.92
CA TYR A 141 6.10 -0.95 1.51
C TYR A 141 7.45 -1.44 0.97
N SER A 142 7.99 -2.52 1.52
CA SER A 142 9.35 -2.99 1.27
C SER A 142 9.45 -3.96 0.09
N TYR A 143 8.51 -4.90 -0.09
CA TYR A 143 8.62 -5.93 -1.12
C TYR A 143 8.12 -5.45 -2.51
N GLU A 144 8.32 -6.27 -3.55
CA GLU A 144 8.05 -6.01 -4.99
C GLU A 144 8.74 -4.74 -5.53
N GLY A 145 9.98 -4.59 -5.12
CA GLY A 145 10.78 -3.39 -5.32
C GLY A 145 10.52 -2.37 -4.22
N THR A 146 11.61 -1.91 -3.60
CA THR A 146 11.52 -0.87 -2.58
C THR A 146 10.90 0.40 -3.13
N HIS A 147 10.53 1.30 -2.25
CA HIS A 147 10.01 2.62 -2.64
C HIS A 147 10.98 3.36 -3.58
N GLU A 148 12.29 3.30 -3.26
CA GLU A 148 13.36 3.93 -4.02
C GLU A 148 13.49 3.32 -5.42
N ILE A 149 13.51 1.98 -5.53
CA ILE A 149 13.60 1.29 -6.83
C ILE A 149 12.41 1.65 -7.73
N ASN A 150 11.20 1.65 -7.20
CA ASN A 150 10.02 2.06 -7.95
C ASN A 150 10.08 3.55 -8.36
N SER A 151 10.60 4.42 -7.48
CA SER A 151 10.82 5.83 -7.80
C SER A 151 11.83 6.03 -8.94
N LEU A 152 12.90 5.21 -9.01
CA LEU A 152 13.85 5.25 -10.11
C LEU A 152 13.25 4.78 -11.43
N ILE A 153 12.35 3.80 -11.42
CA ILE A 153 11.60 3.35 -12.61
C ILE A 153 10.74 4.51 -13.15
N ILE A 154 10.00 5.18 -12.26
CA ILE A 154 9.18 6.35 -12.61
C ILE A 154 10.09 7.47 -13.14
N GLY A 155 11.16 7.78 -12.41
CA GLY A 155 12.13 8.82 -12.77
C GLY A 155 12.71 8.63 -14.18
N ARG A 156 13.09 7.38 -14.51
CA ARG A 156 13.55 7.03 -15.86
C ARG A 156 12.48 7.30 -16.92
N ALA A 157 11.23 6.96 -16.65
CA ALA A 157 10.15 7.14 -17.60
C ALA A 157 9.85 8.62 -17.90
N ILE A 158 9.93 9.50 -16.90
CA ILE A 158 9.66 10.94 -17.05
C ILE A 158 10.84 11.74 -17.56
N THR A 159 12.09 11.29 -17.32
CA THR A 159 13.31 12.03 -17.71
C THR A 159 13.99 11.45 -18.95
N GLY A 160 13.68 10.21 -19.34
CA GLY A 160 14.40 9.48 -20.36
C GLY A 160 15.81 9.00 -19.96
N VAL A 161 16.25 9.28 -18.72
CA VAL A 161 17.60 8.98 -18.22
C VAL A 161 17.53 7.96 -17.10
N SER A 162 18.32 6.87 -17.21
CA SER A 162 18.43 5.87 -16.15
C SER A 162 19.38 6.35 -15.06
N ALA A 163 18.90 6.33 -13.81
CA ALA A 163 19.74 6.53 -12.63
C ALA A 163 20.35 5.20 -12.11
N PHE A 164 19.96 4.06 -12.67
CA PHE A 164 20.66 2.79 -12.46
C PHE A 164 22.00 2.80 -13.22
N ARG A 165 23.06 2.35 -12.54
CA ARG A 165 24.36 2.09 -13.13
C ARG A 165 24.57 0.60 -13.33
#